data_d89220e7a9affd95c93b9d85dd7cdd85
#
_entry.id   d89220e7a9affd95c93b9d85dd7cdd85
#
_cell.length_a   1.000
_cell.length_b   1.000
_cell.length_c   1.000
_cell.angle_alpha   90.00
_cell.angle_beta   90.00
_cell.angle_gamma   90.00
#
_symmetry.space_group_name_H-M   'P 1'
#
loop_
_entity.id
_entity.type
_entity.pdbx_description
1 polymer ?
#
loop_
_entity_poly.entity_id
_entity_poly.type
_entity_poly.pdbx_seq_one_letter_code
_entity_poly.pdbx_strand_id
1 'polypeptide(L)' 'MNDLKAEGKWDQVKGRVKEAWGALSDDDLDRTNGKLDQLVGTIKEKTGEAVDTIEDKLNKILDRVR' A
#
# COMPACT_ATOMS: atom_id res chain seq x y z
N MET A 1 -12.27 -3.16 7.53
CA MET A 1 -10.97 -2.81 6.92
C MET A 1 -10.58 -3.85 5.87
N ASN A 2 -10.10 -3.40 4.75
CA ASN A 2 -9.84 -4.29 3.62
C ASN A 2 -8.55 -5.09 3.80
N ASP A 3 -8.66 -6.40 3.57
CA ASP A 3 -7.52 -7.29 3.51
C ASP A 3 -7.28 -7.63 2.04
N LEU A 4 -6.25 -7.03 1.46
CA LEU A 4 -5.97 -7.16 0.05
C LEU A 4 -5.57 -8.58 -0.37
N LYS A 5 -4.96 -9.32 0.55
CA LYS A 5 -4.63 -10.73 0.28
C LYS A 5 -5.89 -11.58 0.18
N ALA A 6 -6.83 -11.38 1.08
CA ALA A 6 -8.09 -12.10 1.06
C ALA A 6 -8.91 -11.76 -0.18
N GLU A 7 -8.78 -10.54 -0.69
CA GLU A 7 -9.50 -10.10 -1.88
C GLU A 7 -8.81 -10.50 -3.18
N GLY A 8 -7.62 -11.08 -3.09
CA GLY A 8 -6.87 -11.48 -4.28
C GLY A 8 -6.22 -10.34 -5.05
N LYS A 9 -6.08 -9.19 -4.42
CA LYS A 9 -5.55 -7.98 -5.06
C LYS A 9 -4.13 -7.63 -4.65
N TRP A 10 -3.60 -8.34 -3.67
CA TRP A 10 -2.36 -7.95 -3.01
C TRP A 10 -1.17 -7.81 -3.96
N ASP A 11 -0.98 -8.79 -4.86
CA ASP A 11 0.17 -8.77 -5.75
C ASP A 11 0.17 -7.54 -6.65
N GLN A 12 -1.00 -7.18 -7.17
CA GLN A 12 -1.13 -6.00 -8.04
C GLN A 12 -0.89 -4.71 -7.25
N VAL A 13 -1.49 -4.62 -6.07
CA VAL A 13 -1.34 -3.44 -5.23
C VAL A 13 0.11 -3.27 -4.81
N LYS A 14 0.76 -4.36 -4.44
CA LYS A 14 2.16 -4.36 -4.03
C LYS A 14 3.06 -3.77 -5.12
N GLY A 15 2.89 -4.20 -6.36
CA GLY A 15 3.66 -3.68 -7.48
C GLY A 15 3.45 -2.19 -7.70
N ARG A 16 2.20 -1.74 -7.66
CA ARG A 16 1.88 -0.33 -7.88
C ARG A 16 2.36 0.56 -6.72
N VAL A 17 2.29 0.06 -5.51
CA VAL A 17 2.77 0.79 -4.33
C VAL A 17 4.27 0.99 -4.42
N LYS A 18 5.01 -0.02 -4.86
CA LYS A 18 6.45 0.10 -5.05
C LYS A 18 6.80 1.15 -6.11
N GLU A 19 6.01 1.24 -7.16
CA GLU A 19 6.21 2.27 -8.18
C GLU A 19 5.91 3.66 -7.65
N ALA A 20 4.84 3.80 -6.88
CA ALA A 20 4.42 5.10 -6.35
C ALA A 20 5.35 5.61 -5.26
N TRP A 21 5.89 4.72 -4.45
CA TRP A 21 6.79 5.05 -3.34
C TRP A 21 8.05 4.20 -3.46
N GLY A 22 9.02 4.71 -4.17
CA GLY A 22 10.28 4.00 -4.42
C GLY A 22 11.08 3.68 -3.16
N ALA A 23 10.78 4.34 -2.04
CA ALA A 23 11.45 4.07 -0.76
C ALA A 23 11.02 2.76 -0.11
N LEU A 24 9.93 2.15 -0.61
CA LEU A 24 9.43 0.90 -0.03
C LEU A 24 10.07 -0.31 -0.69
N SER A 25 10.42 -1.29 0.14
CA SER A 25 10.96 -2.57 -0.35
C SER A 25 9.88 -3.64 -0.27
N ASP A 26 10.15 -4.78 -0.90
CA ASP A 26 9.26 -5.95 -0.78
C ASP A 26 9.07 -6.36 0.67
N ASP A 27 10.15 -6.33 1.46
CA ASP A 27 10.08 -6.70 2.88
C ASP A 27 9.16 -5.76 3.65
N ASP A 28 9.24 -4.45 3.35
CA ASP A 28 8.37 -3.47 4.01
C ASP A 28 6.90 -3.79 3.73
N LEU A 29 6.60 -4.14 2.49
CA LEU A 29 5.23 -4.45 2.09
C LEU A 29 4.76 -5.78 2.64
N ASP A 30 5.63 -6.79 2.65
CA ASP A 30 5.30 -8.10 3.19
C ASP A 30 4.91 -8.04 4.66
N ARG A 31 5.51 -7.13 5.41
CA ARG A 31 5.18 -6.96 6.84
C ARG A 31 3.77 -6.47 7.08
N THR A 32 3.16 -5.85 6.08
CA THR A 32 1.80 -5.35 6.21
C THR A 32 0.74 -6.44 6.06
N ASN A 33 1.14 -7.60 5.55
CA ASN A 33 0.24 -8.74 5.31
C ASN A 33 -0.96 -8.38 4.41
N GLY A 34 -0.80 -7.36 3.56
CA GLY A 34 -1.87 -6.93 2.66
C GLY A 34 -2.98 -6.15 3.33
N LYS A 35 -2.79 -5.72 4.57
CA LYS A 35 -3.80 -4.95 5.30
C LYS A 35 -3.60 -3.46 5.06
N LEU A 36 -4.66 -2.77 4.67
CA LEU A 36 -4.57 -1.36 4.32
C LEU A 36 -4.11 -0.46 5.46
N ASP A 37 -4.60 -0.69 6.67
CA ASP A 37 -4.18 0.13 7.81
C ASP A 37 -2.69 -0.01 8.11
N GLN A 38 -2.17 -1.24 8.01
CA GLN A 38 -0.75 -1.50 8.18
C GLN A 38 0.06 -0.86 7.06
N LEU A 39 -0.46 -0.93 5.84
CA LEU A 39 0.20 -0.36 4.67
C LEU A 39 0.36 1.16 4.81
N VAL A 40 -0.70 1.85 5.21
CA VAL A 40 -0.65 3.30 5.42
C VAL A 40 0.40 3.66 6.47
N GLY A 41 0.42 2.93 7.58
CA GLY A 41 1.39 3.18 8.64
C GLY A 41 2.83 2.98 8.18
N THR A 42 3.08 1.92 7.43
CA THR A 42 4.41 1.62 6.90
C THR A 42 4.87 2.69 5.91
N ILE A 43 3.99 3.11 5.02
CA ILE A 43 4.31 4.16 4.05
C ILE A 43 4.63 5.47 4.76
N LYS A 44 3.82 5.84 5.74
CA LYS A 44 4.07 7.05 6.51
C LYS A 44 5.43 7.01 7.21
N GLU A 45 5.76 5.88 7.81
CA GLU A 45 7.03 5.71 8.50
C GLU A 45 8.21 5.85 7.55
N LYS A 46 8.11 5.29 6.36
CA LYS A 46 9.22 5.28 5.41
C LYS A 46 9.35 6.55 4.59
N THR A 47 8.25 7.25 4.32
CA THR A 47 8.27 8.40 3.42
C THR A 47 8.06 9.72 4.14
N GLY A 48 7.47 9.72 5.32
CA GLY A 48 7.12 10.94 6.03
C GLY A 48 5.91 11.67 5.47
N GLU A 49 5.22 11.09 4.49
CA GLU A 49 4.04 11.72 3.90
C GLU A 49 2.87 11.72 4.88
N ALA A 50 1.98 12.70 4.71
CA ALA A 50 0.77 12.76 5.53
C ALA A 50 -0.17 11.60 5.18
N VAL A 51 -0.91 11.11 6.19
CA VAL A 51 -1.85 10.01 6.01
C VAL A 51 -2.86 10.33 4.89
N ASP A 52 -3.37 11.55 4.86
CA ASP A 52 -4.36 11.94 3.84
C ASP A 52 -3.80 11.80 2.43
N THR A 53 -2.55 12.19 2.22
CA THR A 53 -1.87 12.06 0.93
C THR A 53 -1.69 10.60 0.57
N ILE A 54 -1.27 9.79 1.54
CA ILE A 54 -1.07 8.35 1.33
C ILE A 54 -2.38 7.68 0.95
N GLU A 55 -3.44 7.98 1.68
CA GLU A 55 -4.76 7.39 1.41
C GLU A 55 -5.29 7.78 0.04
N ASP A 56 -5.08 9.03 -0.35
CA ASP A 56 -5.50 9.51 -1.67
C ASP A 56 -4.80 8.73 -2.78
N LYS A 57 -3.49 8.54 -2.66
CA LYS A 57 -2.73 7.77 -3.64
C LYS A 57 -3.15 6.31 -3.66
N LEU A 58 -3.37 5.72 -2.48
CA LEU A 58 -3.81 4.33 -2.39
C LEU A 58 -5.19 4.14 -3.01
N ASN A 59 -6.10 5.08 -2.81
CA ASN A 59 -7.42 5.00 -3.42
C ASN A 59 -7.33 4.98 -4.94
N LYS A 60 -6.45 5.80 -5.50
CA LYS A 60 -6.23 5.80 -6.95
C LYS A 60 -5.66 4.48 -7.45
N ILE A 61 -4.74 3.90 -6.68
CA ILE A 61 -4.18 2.60 -7.02
C ILE A 61 -5.26 1.53 -6.99
N LEU A 62 -6.08 1.52 -5.93
CA LEU A 62 -7.12 0.52 -5.76
C LEU A 62 -8.18 0.60 -6.85
N ASP A 63 -8.47 1.80 -7.35
CA ASP A 63 -9.42 1.98 -8.45
C ASP A 63 -8.95 1.31 -9.73
N ARG A 64 -7.66 1.14 -9.91
CA ARG A 64 -7.08 0.53 -11.10
C ARG A 64 -6.87 -0.97 -10.98
N VAL A 65 -6.92 -1.50 -9.76
CA VAL A 65 -6.71 -2.92 -9.50
C VAL A 65 -8.03 -3.66 -9.63
N ARG A 66 -8.01 -4.76 -10.36
CA ARG A 66 -9.21 -5.55 -10.63
C ARG A 66 -9.14 -6.91 -9.96
#